data_f83cdb870b4890905a2e259ea402eae6
#
_entry.id   f83cdb870b4890905a2e259ea402eae6
#
_cell.length_a   1.000
_cell.length_b   1.000
_cell.length_c   1.000
_cell.angle_alpha   90.00
_cell.angle_beta   90.00
_cell.angle_gamma   90.00
#
_symmetry.space_group_name_H-M   'P 1'
#
loop_
_entity.id
_entity.type
_entity.pdbx_description
1 polymer ?
#
loop_
_entity_poly.entity_id
_entity_poly.type
_entity_poly.pdbx_seq_one_letter_code
_entity_poly.pdbx_strand_id
1 'polypeptide(L)'
;MLKRSADKKTVGAVKVATAKAAKAPSKGRLRRWLGVVLAAFALVVLVKKMPNIPDIKGFDFGGVTVVKVMGDLQYIPENAIMETLEPYAEQHVVLLPLKDVRADLEAINWVDRAVVQRKLPAELWVTIIPQKPIARWRDQGLVNNRGEIFMVEEVAEEFRLLPMLEGEREALPEIMATYIEVQKVLRNRGLSIAHLARTPRGSWQLKTTHGATVLFAQNDVIEAAQRFVSVYQYLGNGSENKMYDTRHNSGVAVM
;
A
#
# COMPACT_ATOMS: atom_id res chain seq x y z
N MET A 1 -45.40 -45.91 64.30
CA MET A 1 -44.59 -45.72 65.55
C MET A 1 -44.01 -44.35 65.48
N LEU A 2 -44.65 -43.38 66.14
CA LEU A 2 -44.43 -42.85 67.47
C LEU A 2 -42.98 -42.45 67.77
N LYS A 3 -42.67 -41.17 67.88
CA LYS A 3 -42.60 -40.25 69.02
C LYS A 3 -42.09 -38.91 68.55
N ARG A 4 -42.81 -37.85 68.60
CA ARG A 4 -43.11 -36.84 69.65
C ARG A 4 -41.94 -36.51 70.57
N SER A 5 -41.50 -35.26 70.57
CA SER A 5 -41.43 -34.34 71.71
C SER A 5 -40.60 -33.12 71.35
N ALA A 6 -41.12 -31.96 71.34
CA ALA A 6 -41.47 -30.90 72.28
C ALA A 6 -40.42 -29.79 72.35
N ASP A 7 -40.85 -28.72 71.85
CA ASP A 7 -40.94 -27.39 72.48
C ASP A 7 -39.89 -26.96 73.52
N LYS A 8 -39.16 -25.87 73.19
CA LYS A 8 -38.89 -24.81 74.19
C LYS A 8 -38.59 -23.46 73.55
N LYS A 9 -39.59 -22.57 73.71
CA LYS A 9 -39.43 -21.14 73.60
C LYS A 9 -38.38 -20.68 74.60
N THR A 10 -37.46 -19.79 74.19
CA THR A 10 -36.83 -18.82 75.08
C THR A 10 -36.78 -17.47 74.40
N VAL A 11 -37.39 -16.55 75.10
CA VAL A 11 -37.57 -15.13 74.86
C VAL A 11 -36.24 -14.41 75.05
N GLY A 12 -35.96 -13.44 74.16
CA GLY A 12 -35.35 -12.19 74.59
C GLY A 12 -33.84 -12.06 74.59
N ALA A 13 -33.36 -11.21 73.74
CA ALA A 13 -32.50 -10.07 74.12
C ALA A 13 -32.32 -9.17 72.90
N VAL A 14 -32.97 -8.03 72.96
CA VAL A 14 -32.67 -6.88 72.08
C VAL A 14 -31.28 -6.38 72.46
N LYS A 15 -30.30 -6.58 71.55
CA LYS A 15 -29.01 -5.91 71.66
C LYS A 15 -29.12 -4.52 71.02
N VAL A 16 -29.17 -3.51 71.87
CA VAL A 16 -28.99 -2.11 71.50
C VAL A 16 -27.59 -1.96 70.88
N ALA A 17 -27.58 -1.63 69.60
CA ALA A 17 -26.35 -1.31 68.90
C ALA A 17 -25.83 0.05 69.38
N THR A 18 -24.77 0.01 70.16
CA THR A 18 -24.01 1.19 70.55
C THR A 18 -23.32 1.74 69.28
N ALA A 19 -23.69 2.97 68.93
CA ALA A 19 -23.04 3.74 67.87
C ALA A 19 -21.54 3.88 68.16
N LYS A 20 -20.74 3.31 67.24
CA LYS A 20 -19.27 3.41 67.28
C LYS A 20 -18.90 4.84 66.90
N ALA A 21 -18.40 5.59 67.86
CA ALA A 21 -17.93 6.96 67.65
C ALA A 21 -16.90 7.01 66.54
N ALA A 22 -17.13 7.88 65.57
CA ALA A 22 -16.22 8.14 64.48
C ALA A 22 -14.88 8.66 65.02
N LYS A 23 -13.81 7.92 64.78
CA LYS A 23 -12.46 8.23 65.18
C LYS A 23 -12.01 9.51 64.45
N ALA A 24 -11.75 10.58 65.15
CA ALA A 24 -11.26 11.84 64.57
C ALA A 24 -9.98 11.59 63.73
N PRO A 25 -9.84 12.22 62.54
CA PRO A 25 -8.68 12.03 61.69
C PRO A 25 -7.40 12.46 62.40
N SER A 26 -6.39 11.59 62.38
CA SER A 26 -5.11 11.85 63.03
C SER A 26 -4.45 13.11 62.43
N LYS A 27 -3.92 13.99 63.35
CA LYS A 27 -3.29 15.28 62.99
C LYS A 27 -2.23 15.19 61.86
N GLY A 28 -1.66 14.02 61.59
CA GLY A 28 -0.69 13.78 60.54
C GLY A 28 -1.31 13.66 59.12
N ARG A 29 -2.56 13.19 59.01
CA ARG A 29 -3.26 13.14 57.71
C ARG A 29 -3.72 14.52 57.26
N LEU A 30 -4.22 15.32 58.20
CA LEU A 30 -4.65 16.70 57.96
C LEU A 30 -3.49 17.57 57.43
N ARG A 31 -2.29 17.45 58.02
CA ARG A 31 -1.08 18.18 57.54
C ARG A 31 -0.65 17.75 56.14
N ARG A 32 -0.79 16.46 55.77
CA ARG A 32 -0.50 15.98 54.40
C ARG A 32 -1.50 16.53 53.40
N TRP A 33 -2.78 16.55 53.72
CA TRP A 33 -3.81 17.13 52.87
C TRP A 33 -3.66 18.64 52.72
N LEU A 34 -3.29 19.35 53.77
CA LEU A 34 -3.01 20.79 53.70
C LEU A 34 -1.80 21.09 52.82
N GLY A 35 -0.77 20.23 52.85
CA GLY A 35 0.40 20.33 51.95
C GLY A 35 0.04 20.12 50.46
N VAL A 36 -0.83 19.14 50.17
CA VAL A 36 -1.30 18.89 48.81
C VAL A 36 -2.16 20.03 48.27
N VAL A 37 -3.04 20.58 49.12
CA VAL A 37 -3.89 21.73 48.75
C VAL A 37 -3.05 22.99 48.54
N LEU A 38 -2.05 23.25 49.38
CA LEU A 38 -1.11 24.36 49.19
C LEU A 38 -0.26 24.21 47.94
N ALA A 39 0.22 23.00 47.64
CA ALA A 39 0.99 22.71 46.43
C ALA A 39 0.12 22.90 45.18
N ALA A 40 -1.13 22.42 45.20
CA ALA A 40 -2.08 22.61 44.09
C ALA A 40 -2.42 24.10 43.90
N PHE A 41 -2.61 24.85 45.00
CA PHE A 41 -2.85 26.29 44.96
C PHE A 41 -1.63 27.06 44.43
N ALA A 42 -0.41 26.69 44.85
CA ALA A 42 0.83 27.27 44.37
C ALA A 42 1.02 26.99 42.87
N LEU A 43 0.66 25.77 42.39
CA LEU A 43 0.69 25.41 40.97
C LEU A 43 -0.29 26.25 40.14
N VAL A 44 -1.51 26.45 40.66
CA VAL A 44 -2.51 27.30 40.01
C VAL A 44 -2.07 28.76 39.94
N VAL A 45 -1.46 29.27 41.00
CA VAL A 45 -0.92 30.64 41.04
C VAL A 45 0.30 30.78 40.14
N LEU A 46 1.15 29.75 40.05
CA LEU A 46 2.29 29.72 39.13
C LEU A 46 1.84 29.73 37.66
N VAL A 47 0.83 28.92 37.34
CA VAL A 47 0.23 28.89 36.01
C VAL A 47 -0.43 30.22 35.65
N LYS A 48 -1.09 30.89 36.63
CA LYS A 48 -1.69 32.23 36.41
C LYS A 48 -0.67 33.37 36.33
N LYS A 49 0.53 33.19 36.90
CA LYS A 49 1.63 34.19 36.86
C LYS A 49 2.61 33.97 35.70
N MET A 50 2.45 32.90 34.91
CA MET A 50 3.23 32.74 33.66
C MET A 50 2.74 33.76 32.64
N PRO A 51 3.55 34.80 32.32
CA PRO A 51 3.09 35.92 31.49
C PRO A 51 3.03 35.64 30.00
N ASN A 52 3.13 34.38 29.59
CA ASN A 52 3.04 33.99 28.17
C ASN A 52 2.64 32.52 28.00
N ILE A 53 1.47 32.15 28.54
CA ILE A 53 0.76 31.05 27.89
C ILE A 53 0.05 31.75 26.73
N PRO A 54 0.45 31.52 25.44
CA PRO A 54 -0.32 32.04 24.34
C PRO A 54 -1.74 31.52 24.50
N ASP A 55 -2.69 32.44 24.37
CA ASP A 55 -4.11 32.11 24.51
C ASP A 55 -4.41 31.04 23.47
N ILE A 56 -4.59 29.78 23.91
CA ILE A 56 -4.86 28.63 23.03
C ILE A 56 -6.16 28.84 22.24
N LYS A 57 -6.96 29.83 22.62
CA LYS A 57 -8.15 30.28 21.90
C LYS A 57 -7.85 31.04 20.61
N GLY A 58 -6.60 31.43 20.34
CA GLY A 58 -6.19 32.14 19.13
C GLY A 58 -5.38 31.28 18.13
N PHE A 59 -5.16 30.01 18.41
CA PHE A 59 -4.72 29.08 17.38
C PHE A 59 -5.96 28.65 16.58
N ASP A 60 -6.27 29.41 15.56
CA ASP A 60 -7.13 28.97 14.48
C ASP A 60 -6.38 27.86 13.74
N PHE A 61 -6.63 26.62 14.14
CA PHE A 61 -6.27 25.44 13.36
C PHE A 61 -7.25 25.36 12.19
N GLY A 62 -7.28 26.39 11.36
CA GLY A 62 -8.10 26.46 10.16
C GLY A 62 -7.95 25.23 9.28
N GLY A 63 -8.81 25.08 8.32
CA GLY A 63 -8.69 24.05 7.28
C GLY A 63 -7.30 24.06 6.63
N VAL A 64 -7.00 23.07 5.81
CA VAL A 64 -5.74 23.01 5.07
C VAL A 64 -5.61 24.26 4.20
N THR A 65 -4.68 25.14 4.54
CA THR A 65 -4.50 26.43 3.85
C THR A 65 -3.53 26.30 2.66
N VAL A 66 -2.60 25.37 2.75
CA VAL A 66 -1.57 25.14 1.71
C VAL A 66 -1.42 23.65 1.47
N VAL A 67 -1.59 23.24 0.22
CA VAL A 67 -1.24 21.91 -0.27
C VAL A 67 0.01 22.02 -1.12
N LYS A 68 1.07 21.31 -0.73
CA LYS A 68 2.29 21.21 -1.54
C LYS A 68 2.36 19.83 -2.15
N VAL A 69 2.24 19.76 -3.47
CA VAL A 69 2.41 18.53 -4.23
C VAL A 69 3.83 18.50 -4.81
N MET A 70 4.53 17.39 -4.60
CA MET A 70 5.88 17.15 -5.06
C MET A 70 5.94 15.79 -5.75
N GLY A 71 6.82 15.66 -6.73
CA GLY A 71 7.02 14.42 -7.48
C GLY A 71 7.10 14.67 -8.98
N ASP A 72 7.30 13.59 -9.72
CA ASP A 72 7.22 13.63 -11.18
C ASP A 72 5.76 13.41 -11.58
N LEU A 73 5.13 14.42 -12.13
CA LEU A 73 3.70 14.44 -12.47
C LEU A 73 3.46 14.39 -13.98
N GLN A 74 4.46 14.00 -14.78
CA GLN A 74 4.40 14.07 -16.24
C GLN A 74 3.13 13.40 -16.83
N TYR A 75 2.71 12.27 -16.24
CA TYR A 75 1.54 11.48 -16.70
C TYR A 75 0.33 11.60 -15.77
N ILE A 76 0.43 12.40 -14.71
CA ILE A 76 -0.63 12.56 -13.71
C ILE A 76 -1.27 13.92 -13.94
N PRO A 77 -2.54 13.96 -14.36
CA PRO A 77 -3.23 15.24 -14.53
C PRO A 77 -3.31 15.99 -13.20
N GLU A 78 -2.88 17.24 -13.19
CA GLU A 78 -2.89 18.07 -11.98
C GLU A 78 -4.32 18.21 -11.43
N ASN A 79 -5.32 18.32 -12.30
CA ASN A 79 -6.73 18.37 -11.90
C ASN A 79 -7.16 17.10 -11.15
N ALA A 80 -6.70 15.91 -11.53
CA ALA A 80 -7.04 14.67 -10.84
C ALA A 80 -6.54 14.65 -9.38
N ILE A 81 -5.35 15.21 -9.13
CA ILE A 81 -4.83 15.35 -7.77
C ILE A 81 -5.67 16.36 -6.99
N MET A 82 -6.00 17.50 -7.59
CA MET A 82 -6.78 18.56 -6.93
C MET A 82 -8.19 18.11 -6.61
N GLU A 83 -8.87 17.46 -7.54
CA GLU A 83 -10.21 16.87 -7.34
C GLU A 83 -10.21 15.83 -6.21
N THR A 84 -9.15 15.00 -6.15
CA THR A 84 -9.00 14.01 -5.08
C THR A 84 -8.79 14.66 -3.71
N LEU A 85 -8.14 15.82 -3.66
CA LEU A 85 -7.83 16.51 -2.40
C LEU A 85 -8.92 17.50 -1.97
N GLU A 86 -9.83 17.89 -2.86
CA GLU A 86 -10.91 18.85 -2.58
C GLU A 86 -11.75 18.48 -1.34
N PRO A 87 -12.21 17.23 -1.14
CA PRO A 87 -13.01 16.85 0.03
C PRO A 87 -12.29 17.03 1.37
N TYR A 88 -10.96 17.16 1.32
CA TYR A 88 -10.10 17.28 2.50
C TYR A 88 -9.67 18.72 2.77
N ALA A 89 -9.86 19.65 1.82
CA ALA A 89 -9.38 21.02 1.92
C ALA A 89 -10.03 21.82 3.07
N GLU A 90 -11.30 21.56 3.36
CA GLU A 90 -12.03 22.23 4.44
C GLU A 90 -11.83 21.61 5.82
N GLN A 91 -11.16 20.45 5.89
CA GLN A 91 -10.96 19.74 7.14
C GLN A 91 -9.77 20.30 7.94
N HIS A 92 -9.88 20.25 9.27
CA HIS A 92 -8.75 20.61 10.13
C HIS A 92 -7.55 19.69 9.86
N VAL A 93 -6.39 20.28 9.58
CA VAL A 93 -5.16 19.54 9.26
C VAL A 93 -4.82 18.49 10.32
N VAL A 94 -5.11 18.76 11.60
CA VAL A 94 -4.83 17.84 12.72
C VAL A 94 -5.75 16.62 12.69
N LEU A 95 -7.00 16.79 12.28
CA LEU A 95 -8.03 15.73 12.25
C LEU A 95 -8.06 14.98 10.90
N LEU A 96 -7.31 15.44 9.91
CA LEU A 96 -7.33 14.88 8.57
C LEU A 96 -7.00 13.37 8.59
N PRO A 97 -7.79 12.51 7.97
CA PRO A 97 -7.54 11.08 7.91
C PRO A 97 -6.47 10.77 6.84
N LEU A 98 -5.17 10.94 7.18
CA LEU A 98 -4.07 10.80 6.19
C LEU A 98 -4.03 9.44 5.47
N LYS A 99 -4.58 8.39 6.09
CA LYS A 99 -4.65 7.07 5.44
C LYS A 99 -5.63 7.09 4.28
N ASP A 100 -6.77 7.77 4.45
CA ASP A 100 -7.81 7.86 3.42
C ASP A 100 -7.34 8.77 2.29
N VAL A 101 -6.78 9.94 2.63
CA VAL A 101 -6.14 10.84 1.65
C VAL A 101 -5.10 10.11 0.80
N ARG A 102 -4.27 9.29 1.45
CA ARG A 102 -3.27 8.50 0.76
C ARG A 102 -3.92 7.45 -0.15
N ALA A 103 -4.92 6.72 0.34
CA ALA A 103 -5.60 5.69 -0.44
C ALA A 103 -6.29 6.27 -1.67
N ASP A 104 -6.94 7.43 -1.53
CA ASP A 104 -7.60 8.11 -2.64
C ASP A 104 -6.59 8.61 -3.69
N LEU A 105 -5.44 9.14 -3.26
CA LEU A 105 -4.36 9.51 -4.19
C LEU A 105 -3.75 8.29 -4.88
N GLU A 106 -3.56 7.18 -4.19
CA GLU A 106 -3.06 5.92 -4.75
C GLU A 106 -4.09 5.23 -5.66
N ALA A 107 -5.36 5.63 -5.64
CA ALA A 107 -6.38 5.18 -6.59
C ALA A 107 -6.26 5.83 -7.97
N ILE A 108 -5.50 6.92 -8.11
CA ILE A 108 -5.18 7.52 -9.40
C ILE A 108 -4.24 6.56 -10.17
N ASN A 109 -4.63 6.15 -11.35
CA ASN A 109 -3.95 5.08 -12.12
C ASN A 109 -2.43 5.24 -12.27
N TRP A 110 -1.94 6.46 -12.44
CA TRP A 110 -0.52 6.76 -12.59
C TRP A 110 0.25 6.93 -11.27
N VAL A 111 -0.43 6.86 -10.13
CA VAL A 111 0.20 6.95 -8.82
C VAL A 111 0.58 5.55 -8.33
N ASP A 112 1.85 5.33 -8.12
CA ASP A 112 2.38 4.11 -7.50
C ASP A 112 2.25 4.15 -5.99
N ARG A 113 2.57 5.31 -5.42
CA ARG A 113 2.53 5.56 -3.99
C ARG A 113 2.38 7.05 -3.70
N ALA A 114 1.65 7.37 -2.65
CA ALA A 114 1.56 8.71 -2.11
C ALA A 114 2.11 8.77 -0.68
N VAL A 115 2.94 9.76 -0.39
CA VAL A 115 3.39 10.05 0.97
C VAL A 115 2.75 11.36 1.41
N VAL A 116 1.85 11.28 2.39
CA VAL A 116 1.07 12.41 2.88
C VAL A 116 1.54 12.77 4.28
N GLN A 117 1.90 14.03 4.50
CA GLN A 117 2.43 14.54 5.77
C GLN A 117 1.74 15.83 6.16
N ARG A 118 1.38 15.92 7.44
CA ARG A 118 0.91 17.18 8.04
C ARG A 118 2.11 18.07 8.36
N LYS A 119 2.00 19.34 8.05
CA LYS A 119 2.91 20.38 8.51
C LYS A 119 2.09 21.46 9.22
N LEU A 120 2.31 21.57 10.52
CA LEU A 120 1.62 22.57 11.31
C LEU A 120 2.08 23.98 10.94
N PRO A 121 1.20 25.01 10.98
CA PRO A 121 -0.16 24.93 11.55
C PRO A 121 -1.23 24.36 10.59
N ALA A 122 -1.12 24.54 9.26
CA ALA A 122 -2.22 24.29 8.32
C ALA A 122 -1.77 23.82 6.94
N GLU A 123 -0.62 23.13 6.83
CA GLU A 123 -0.08 22.65 5.55
C GLU A 123 -0.24 21.13 5.42
N LEU A 124 -0.56 20.69 4.21
CA LEU A 124 -0.52 19.30 3.78
C LEU A 124 0.56 19.12 2.71
N TRP A 125 1.54 18.28 2.99
CA TRP A 125 2.57 17.95 2.04
C TRP A 125 2.30 16.58 1.44
N VAL A 126 2.18 16.54 0.13
CA VAL A 126 1.88 15.34 -0.66
C VAL A 126 3.07 15.08 -1.57
N THR A 127 3.71 13.93 -1.43
CA THR A 127 4.75 13.48 -2.36
C THR A 127 4.19 12.32 -3.17
N ILE A 128 4.10 12.51 -4.47
CA ILE A 128 3.61 11.51 -5.42
C ILE A 128 4.80 10.76 -6.02
N ILE A 129 4.73 9.45 -5.98
CA ILE A 129 5.67 8.56 -6.65
C ILE A 129 4.91 7.93 -7.82
N PRO A 130 5.28 8.24 -9.07
CA PRO A 130 4.56 7.74 -10.23
C PRO A 130 4.84 6.26 -10.50
N GLN A 131 3.94 5.62 -11.21
CA GLN A 131 4.12 4.28 -11.76
C GLN A 131 5.32 4.24 -12.71
N LYS A 132 6.04 3.13 -12.70
CA LYS A 132 7.17 2.88 -13.61
C LYS A 132 6.83 1.71 -14.54
N PRO A 133 6.29 1.97 -15.73
CA PRO A 133 5.94 0.93 -16.67
C PRO A 133 7.20 0.18 -17.14
N ILE A 134 7.12 -1.14 -17.21
CA ILE A 134 8.18 -2.01 -17.75
C ILE A 134 7.69 -2.87 -18.92
N ALA A 135 6.39 -2.98 -19.08
CA ALA A 135 5.76 -3.68 -20.17
C ALA A 135 4.36 -3.11 -20.43
N ARG A 136 3.81 -3.40 -21.60
CA ARG A 136 2.40 -3.18 -21.94
C ARG A 136 1.61 -4.44 -21.60
N TRP A 137 0.37 -4.25 -21.19
CA TRP A 137 -0.56 -5.35 -20.98
C TRP A 137 -1.66 -5.29 -22.04
N ARG A 138 -1.58 -6.19 -23.03
CA ARG A 138 -2.49 -6.17 -24.19
C ARG A 138 -2.50 -4.75 -24.82
N ASP A 139 -3.69 -4.28 -25.22
CA ASP A 139 -3.82 -3.03 -25.97
C ASP A 139 -4.05 -1.78 -25.09
N GLN A 140 -4.40 -1.93 -23.81
CA GLN A 140 -4.91 -0.82 -23.00
C GLN A 140 -4.27 -0.65 -21.61
N GLY A 141 -3.40 -1.56 -21.20
CA GLY A 141 -2.79 -1.51 -19.88
C GLY A 141 -1.29 -1.41 -19.92
N LEU A 142 -0.74 -1.02 -18.79
CA LEU A 142 0.70 -1.06 -18.52
C LEU A 142 0.95 -1.97 -17.31
N VAL A 143 2.14 -2.55 -17.25
CA VAL A 143 2.61 -3.36 -16.12
C VAL A 143 3.76 -2.63 -15.48
N ASN A 144 3.67 -2.40 -14.18
CA ASN A 144 4.72 -1.76 -13.41
C ASN A 144 5.84 -2.75 -13.02
N ASN A 145 6.90 -2.22 -12.40
CA ASN A 145 8.04 -3.02 -11.94
C ASN A 145 7.73 -3.99 -10.77
N ARG A 146 6.52 -3.92 -10.18
CA ARG A 146 6.01 -4.87 -9.19
C ARG A 146 5.17 -6.00 -9.81
N GLY A 147 4.95 -5.95 -11.13
CA GLY A 147 4.09 -6.90 -11.82
C GLY A 147 2.60 -6.63 -11.61
N GLU A 148 2.21 -5.37 -11.40
CA GLU A 148 0.81 -4.96 -11.27
C GLU A 148 0.36 -4.27 -12.54
N ILE A 149 -0.86 -4.58 -12.98
CA ILE A 149 -1.48 -3.92 -14.13
C ILE A 149 -2.16 -2.65 -13.66
N PHE A 150 -1.84 -1.56 -14.33
CA PHE A 150 -2.60 -0.32 -14.21
C PHE A 150 -3.13 0.11 -15.59
N MET A 151 -4.34 0.61 -15.58
CA MET A 151 -5.02 1.02 -16.80
C MET A 151 -4.70 2.47 -17.10
N VAL A 152 -4.54 2.80 -18.37
CA VAL A 152 -4.33 4.16 -18.85
C VAL A 152 -5.32 4.44 -19.98
N GLU A 153 -5.76 5.68 -20.12
CA GLU A 153 -6.68 6.07 -21.19
C GLU A 153 -6.00 5.95 -22.55
N GLU A 154 -4.76 6.41 -22.61
CA GLU A 154 -3.93 6.31 -23.80
C GLU A 154 -2.49 5.95 -23.42
N VAL A 155 -1.90 5.01 -24.17
CA VAL A 155 -0.49 4.65 -23.99
C VAL A 155 0.38 5.66 -24.75
N ALA A 156 1.15 6.46 -24.00
CA ALA A 156 2.06 7.43 -24.60
C ALA A 156 3.07 6.77 -25.54
N GLU A 157 3.51 7.50 -26.56
CA GLU A 157 4.38 6.98 -27.64
C GLU A 157 5.63 6.27 -27.13
N GLU A 158 6.23 6.80 -26.09
CA GLU A 158 7.45 6.23 -25.50
C GLU A 158 7.23 4.85 -24.88
N PHE A 159 6.03 4.55 -24.37
CA PHE A 159 5.69 3.24 -23.82
C PHE A 159 5.26 2.22 -24.89
N ARG A 160 5.03 2.67 -26.14
CA ARG A 160 4.73 1.76 -27.25
C ARG A 160 5.91 0.86 -27.62
N LEU A 161 7.13 1.28 -27.26
CA LEU A 161 8.35 0.48 -27.45
C LEU A 161 8.57 -0.59 -26.38
N LEU A 162 7.81 -0.52 -25.28
CA LEU A 162 7.88 -1.56 -24.26
C LEU A 162 7.35 -2.89 -24.77
N PRO A 163 7.89 -4.02 -24.28
CA PRO A 163 7.39 -5.34 -24.64
C PRO A 163 5.92 -5.49 -24.28
N MET A 164 5.15 -6.15 -25.12
CA MET A 164 3.76 -6.47 -24.84
C MET A 164 3.65 -7.82 -24.15
N LEU A 165 2.94 -7.88 -23.05
CA LEU A 165 2.59 -9.11 -22.34
C LEU A 165 1.11 -9.41 -22.52
N GLU A 166 0.78 -10.69 -22.72
CA GLU A 166 -0.58 -11.13 -22.97
C GLU A 166 -0.87 -12.47 -22.30
N GLY A 167 -2.07 -12.60 -21.75
CA GLY A 167 -2.57 -13.81 -21.10
C GLY A 167 -3.79 -13.55 -20.25
N GLU A 168 -4.13 -14.50 -19.40
CA GLU A 168 -5.12 -14.33 -18.36
C GLU A 168 -4.53 -13.46 -17.25
N ARG A 169 -5.35 -12.58 -16.64
CA ARG A 169 -4.89 -11.65 -15.60
C ARG A 169 -4.32 -12.38 -14.38
N GLU A 170 -4.93 -13.49 -14.04
CA GLU A 170 -4.54 -14.37 -12.94
C GLU A 170 -3.17 -15.02 -13.17
N ALA A 171 -2.77 -15.20 -14.43
CA ALA A 171 -1.47 -15.74 -14.82
C ALA A 171 -0.35 -14.69 -14.88
N LEU A 172 -0.64 -13.40 -14.61
CA LEU A 172 0.35 -12.33 -14.70
C LEU A 172 1.63 -12.60 -13.89
N PRO A 173 1.59 -13.11 -12.64
CA PRO A 173 2.82 -13.41 -11.91
C PRO A 173 3.71 -14.43 -12.64
N GLU A 174 3.11 -15.47 -13.25
CA GLU A 174 3.82 -16.47 -14.05
C GLU A 174 4.38 -15.85 -15.32
N ILE A 175 3.59 -15.01 -16.02
CA ILE A 175 4.02 -14.31 -17.24
C ILE A 175 5.20 -13.40 -16.94
N MET A 176 5.18 -12.67 -15.84
CA MET A 176 6.27 -11.80 -15.41
C MET A 176 7.54 -12.58 -15.08
N ALA A 177 7.42 -13.68 -14.33
CA ALA A 177 8.56 -14.54 -14.02
C ALA A 177 9.18 -15.11 -15.29
N THR A 178 8.36 -15.65 -16.21
CA THR A 178 8.81 -16.18 -17.51
C THR A 178 9.45 -15.09 -18.35
N TYR A 179 8.85 -13.90 -18.42
CA TYR A 179 9.41 -12.77 -19.15
C TYR A 179 10.82 -12.41 -18.68
N ILE A 180 11.01 -12.29 -17.35
CA ILE A 180 12.31 -11.93 -16.76
C ILE A 180 13.37 -12.97 -17.11
N GLU A 181 13.08 -14.26 -16.95
CA GLU A 181 14.04 -15.33 -17.17
C GLU A 181 14.36 -15.51 -18.67
N VAL A 182 13.34 -15.52 -19.54
CA VAL A 182 13.54 -15.61 -20.99
C VAL A 182 14.30 -14.38 -21.50
N GLN A 183 13.97 -13.18 -21.02
CA GLN A 183 14.69 -11.96 -21.43
C GLN A 183 16.18 -12.01 -21.04
N LYS A 184 16.54 -12.61 -19.90
CA LYS A 184 17.95 -12.83 -19.53
C LYS A 184 18.66 -13.71 -20.57
N VAL A 185 18.02 -14.83 -20.96
CA VAL A 185 18.57 -15.74 -21.98
C VAL A 185 18.78 -15.02 -23.30
N LEU A 186 17.79 -14.28 -23.78
CA LEU A 186 17.83 -13.59 -25.05
C LEU A 186 18.84 -12.42 -25.04
N ARG A 187 18.88 -11.64 -23.98
CA ARG A 187 19.76 -10.46 -23.87
C ARG A 187 21.24 -10.81 -23.98
N ASN A 188 21.66 -11.97 -23.47
CA ASN A 188 23.01 -12.46 -23.59
C ASN A 188 23.47 -12.65 -25.05
N ARG A 189 22.54 -12.57 -25.99
CA ARG A 189 22.76 -12.76 -27.42
C ARG A 189 22.24 -11.60 -28.28
N GLY A 190 22.01 -10.44 -27.65
CA GLY A 190 21.57 -9.23 -28.34
C GLY A 190 20.10 -9.26 -28.79
N LEU A 191 19.31 -10.22 -28.31
CA LEU A 191 17.89 -10.31 -28.61
C LEU A 191 17.05 -9.71 -27.50
N SER A 192 15.88 -9.16 -27.86
CA SER A 192 14.91 -8.63 -26.93
C SER A 192 13.50 -9.10 -27.26
N ILE A 193 12.67 -9.23 -26.25
CA ILE A 193 11.27 -9.60 -26.38
C ILE A 193 10.47 -8.37 -26.84
N ALA A 194 9.75 -8.49 -27.93
CA ALA A 194 8.75 -7.52 -28.36
C ALA A 194 7.34 -7.90 -27.86
N HIS A 195 7.04 -9.20 -27.83
CA HIS A 195 5.76 -9.71 -27.37
C HIS A 195 5.95 -11.07 -26.70
N LEU A 196 5.29 -11.29 -25.58
CA LEU A 196 5.21 -12.58 -24.88
C LEU A 196 3.75 -12.85 -24.52
N ALA A 197 3.20 -13.92 -25.09
CA ALA A 197 1.83 -14.34 -24.84
C ALA A 197 1.78 -15.72 -24.18
N ARG A 198 0.95 -15.87 -23.15
CA ARG A 198 0.57 -17.15 -22.59
C ARG A 198 -0.84 -17.52 -23.06
N THR A 199 -0.97 -18.63 -23.75
CA THR A 199 -2.29 -19.09 -24.21
C THR A 199 -3.11 -19.67 -23.05
N PRO A 200 -4.45 -19.75 -23.18
CA PRO A 200 -5.29 -20.38 -22.15
C PRO A 200 -4.94 -21.86 -21.90
N ARG A 201 -4.29 -22.53 -22.87
CA ARG A 201 -3.81 -23.91 -22.74
C ARG A 201 -2.45 -24.02 -22.04
N GLY A 202 -1.87 -22.90 -21.61
CA GLY A 202 -0.59 -22.82 -20.91
C GLY A 202 0.65 -22.79 -21.82
N SER A 203 0.54 -22.94 -23.13
CA SER A 203 1.67 -22.78 -24.05
C SER A 203 2.03 -21.31 -24.24
N TRP A 204 3.26 -21.05 -24.73
CA TRP A 204 3.77 -19.70 -24.86
C TRP A 204 4.09 -19.36 -26.32
N GLN A 205 3.89 -18.11 -26.65
CA GLN A 205 4.34 -17.52 -27.91
C GLN A 205 5.18 -16.27 -27.60
N LEU A 206 6.36 -16.23 -28.17
CA LEU A 206 7.27 -15.11 -28.07
C LEU A 206 7.53 -14.52 -29.45
N LYS A 207 7.57 -13.19 -29.54
CA LYS A 207 8.07 -12.47 -30.71
C LYS A 207 9.24 -11.60 -30.28
N THR A 208 10.36 -11.71 -31.00
CA THR A 208 11.54 -10.87 -30.77
C THR A 208 11.40 -9.52 -31.46
N THR A 209 12.19 -8.53 -31.06
CA THR A 209 12.29 -7.23 -31.73
C THR A 209 12.81 -7.33 -33.17
N HIS A 210 13.46 -8.45 -33.53
CA HIS A 210 13.93 -8.76 -34.89
C HIS A 210 12.93 -9.59 -35.69
N GLY A 211 11.69 -9.74 -35.24
CA GLY A 211 10.61 -10.37 -35.96
C GLY A 211 10.53 -11.90 -35.84
N ALA A 212 11.53 -12.58 -35.26
CA ALA A 212 11.43 -14.01 -35.04
C ALA A 212 10.29 -14.36 -34.07
N THR A 213 9.48 -15.37 -34.44
CA THR A 213 8.41 -15.89 -33.60
C THR A 213 8.78 -17.25 -33.05
N VAL A 214 8.63 -17.46 -31.75
CA VAL A 214 9.01 -18.71 -31.06
C VAL A 214 7.81 -19.28 -30.33
N LEU A 215 7.56 -20.57 -30.53
CA LEU A 215 6.51 -21.32 -29.84
C LEU A 215 7.15 -22.22 -28.79
N PHE A 216 6.71 -22.09 -27.53
CA PHE A 216 7.14 -22.95 -26.43
C PHE A 216 5.98 -23.82 -25.94
N ALA A 217 6.31 -24.99 -25.41
CA ALA A 217 5.37 -25.80 -24.64
C ALA A 217 5.04 -25.11 -23.30
N GLN A 218 4.16 -25.71 -22.53
CA GLN A 218 3.82 -25.21 -21.19
C GLN A 218 4.99 -25.26 -20.23
N ASN A 219 5.81 -26.32 -20.31
CA ASN A 219 6.94 -26.56 -19.42
C ASN A 219 8.28 -26.30 -20.15
N ASP A 220 9.34 -26.18 -19.38
CA ASP A 220 10.74 -26.11 -19.85
C ASP A 220 11.02 -24.92 -20.79
N VAL A 221 10.29 -23.80 -20.55
CA VAL A 221 10.37 -22.59 -21.40
C VAL A 221 11.78 -22.04 -21.46
N ILE A 222 12.54 -22.11 -20.37
CA ILE A 222 13.90 -21.55 -20.29
C ILE A 222 14.86 -22.38 -21.14
N GLU A 223 14.83 -23.71 -21.02
CA GLU A 223 15.61 -24.64 -21.85
C GLU A 223 15.25 -24.50 -23.32
N ALA A 224 13.94 -24.36 -23.61
CA ALA A 224 13.46 -24.14 -24.98
C ALA A 224 13.97 -22.79 -25.55
N ALA A 225 14.01 -21.74 -24.74
CA ALA A 225 14.58 -20.44 -25.12
C ALA A 225 16.10 -20.55 -25.41
N GLN A 226 16.83 -21.33 -24.62
CA GLN A 226 18.25 -21.59 -24.85
C GLN A 226 18.48 -22.35 -26.17
N ARG A 227 17.65 -23.38 -26.45
CA ARG A 227 17.70 -24.10 -27.75
C ARG A 227 17.39 -23.16 -28.91
N PHE A 228 16.35 -22.34 -28.81
CA PHE A 228 16.03 -21.34 -29.81
C PHE A 228 17.22 -20.43 -30.11
N VAL A 229 17.84 -19.84 -29.07
CA VAL A 229 18.96 -18.92 -29.22
C VAL A 229 20.13 -19.59 -29.95
N SER A 230 20.44 -20.86 -29.65
CA SER A 230 21.50 -21.61 -30.29
C SER A 230 21.24 -21.80 -31.79
N VAL A 231 20.00 -22.17 -32.16
CA VAL A 231 19.60 -22.32 -33.57
C VAL A 231 19.56 -20.98 -34.30
N TYR A 232 19.03 -19.95 -33.64
CA TYR A 232 18.94 -18.59 -34.17
C TYR A 232 20.33 -18.08 -34.60
N GLN A 233 21.32 -18.26 -33.77
CA GLN A 233 22.70 -17.86 -34.06
C GLN A 233 23.34 -18.67 -35.18
N TYR A 234 23.06 -19.96 -35.23
CA TYR A 234 23.58 -20.82 -36.30
C TYR A 234 23.07 -20.41 -37.68
N LEU A 235 21.81 -19.96 -37.78
CA LEU A 235 21.21 -19.49 -39.03
C LEU A 235 21.69 -18.11 -39.47
N GLY A 236 22.28 -17.32 -38.57
CA GLY A 236 22.82 -15.99 -38.89
C GLY A 236 21.77 -15.06 -39.50
N ASN A 237 22.13 -14.35 -40.59
CA ASN A 237 21.29 -13.36 -41.25
C ASN A 237 19.96 -13.93 -41.85
N GLY A 238 19.79 -15.23 -41.87
CA GLY A 238 18.56 -15.88 -42.30
C GLY A 238 17.55 -16.17 -41.18
N SER A 239 17.81 -15.74 -39.96
CA SER A 239 17.01 -16.09 -38.77
C SER A 239 15.82 -15.16 -38.50
N GLU A 240 15.84 -13.97 -39.07
CA GLU A 240 14.77 -12.98 -38.88
C GLU A 240 13.46 -13.39 -39.55
N ASN A 241 12.33 -12.94 -38.95
CA ASN A 241 10.97 -13.18 -39.47
C ASN A 241 10.58 -14.65 -39.68
N LYS A 242 11.32 -15.59 -39.08
CA LYS A 242 10.97 -17.02 -39.11
C LYS A 242 10.21 -17.44 -37.87
N MET A 243 9.50 -18.56 -38.01
CA MET A 243 8.85 -19.23 -36.89
C MET A 243 9.70 -20.40 -36.41
N TYR A 244 9.94 -20.45 -35.11
CA TYR A 244 10.71 -21.47 -34.40
C TYR A 244 9.79 -22.26 -33.49
N ASP A 245 9.52 -23.49 -33.78
CA ASP A 245 8.75 -24.38 -32.90
C ASP A 245 9.71 -25.18 -32.01
N THR A 246 9.70 -24.85 -30.75
CA THR A 246 10.53 -25.48 -29.70
C THR A 246 9.73 -26.35 -28.75
N ARG A 247 8.47 -26.65 -29.09
CA ARG A 247 7.57 -27.45 -28.23
C ARG A 247 8.02 -28.90 -28.05
N HIS A 248 8.90 -29.37 -28.94
CA HIS A 248 9.51 -30.69 -28.83
C HIS A 248 10.88 -30.60 -28.17
N ASN A 249 11.17 -31.53 -27.23
CA ASN A 249 12.42 -31.51 -26.46
C ASN A 249 13.67 -31.89 -27.30
N SER A 250 13.48 -32.54 -28.45
CA SER A 250 14.55 -33.07 -29.29
C SER A 250 15.12 -32.11 -30.33
N GLY A 251 14.53 -30.92 -30.50
CA GLY A 251 15.00 -29.99 -31.53
C GLY A 251 14.16 -28.74 -31.68
N VAL A 252 14.46 -27.96 -32.71
CA VAL A 252 13.74 -26.74 -33.10
C VAL A 252 13.36 -26.89 -34.57
N ALA A 253 12.07 -26.88 -34.88
CA ALA A 253 11.61 -26.79 -36.24
C ALA A 253 11.60 -25.32 -36.68
N VAL A 254 12.12 -25.04 -37.85
CA VAL A 254 12.18 -23.67 -38.41
C VAL A 254 11.31 -23.61 -39.66
N MET A 255 10.41 -22.65 -39.70
CA MET A 255 9.45 -22.44 -40.76
C MET A 255 9.52 -21.00 -41.31
#